data_95c9aadca7127840d8bf46dc8d128e29
#
_entry.id   95c9aadca7127840d8bf46dc8d128e29
#
_cell.length_a   1.000
_cell.length_b   1.000
_cell.length_c   1.000
_cell.angle_alpha   90.00
_cell.angle_beta   90.00
_cell.angle_gamma   90.00
#
_symmetry.space_group_name_H-M   'P 1'
#
loop_
_entity.id
_entity.type
_entity.pdbx_description
1 polymer ?
#
loop_
_entity_poly.entity_id
_entity_poly.type
_entity_poly.pdbx_seq_one_letter_code
_entity_poly.pdbx_strand_id
1 'polypeptide(L)'
;MPSTQVPPIAGAAVDPPSLRPLIDDAAIERVAPSELRSRLEALKAGGCAMLLDLGAVDYLRRAPRFDVVYHLLPLAAKAATVAEIGTPARLRILCGVDEDQSLPTVSDLWKSADWAEREVYDLFGIRFDGHPDLRRIQMPEDWVGHPLRKDYPMRGPALERAPRPAFANKTNVVAGSPPSGRTLEALQEQVKRVREGRP
;
A
#
# COMPACT_ATOMS: atom_id res chain seq x y z
N MET A 1 3.70 41.99 42.66
CA MET A 1 3.66 41.37 41.35
C MET A 1 2.29 40.75 41.17
N PRO A 2 1.36 41.32 40.35
CA PRO A 2 0.06 40.71 40.16
C PRO A 2 0.19 39.51 39.20
N SER A 3 -0.34 38.40 39.63
CA SER A 3 -0.45 37.13 38.87
C SER A 3 -1.45 37.35 37.74
N THR A 4 -0.97 37.30 36.49
CA THR A 4 -1.82 37.35 35.30
C THR A 4 -2.44 35.98 35.09
N GLN A 5 -3.67 35.78 35.56
CA GLN A 5 -4.49 34.63 35.24
C GLN A 5 -4.89 34.73 33.76
N VAL A 6 -4.39 33.78 32.98
CA VAL A 6 -4.85 33.58 31.58
C VAL A 6 -6.26 32.98 31.67
N PRO A 7 -7.27 33.59 31.02
CA PRO A 7 -8.61 33.00 31.01
C PRO A 7 -8.62 31.67 30.23
N PRO A 8 -9.41 30.69 30.67
CA PRO A 8 -9.54 29.43 29.93
C PRO A 8 -10.15 29.72 28.56
N ILE A 9 -9.50 29.23 27.51
CA ILE A 9 -10.05 29.22 26.16
C ILE A 9 -11.27 28.30 26.19
N ALA A 10 -12.46 28.89 26.12
CA ALA A 10 -13.69 28.14 25.88
C ALA A 10 -13.64 27.58 24.47
N GLY A 11 -12.94 26.48 24.30
CA GLY A 11 -13.05 25.64 23.11
C GLY A 11 -14.39 24.95 23.21
N ALA A 12 -15.35 25.33 22.37
CA ALA A 12 -16.50 24.49 22.09
C ALA A 12 -15.95 23.11 21.74
N ALA A 13 -16.32 22.11 22.53
CA ALA A 13 -16.07 20.72 22.20
C ALA A 13 -16.76 20.47 20.85
N VAL A 14 -15.99 20.56 19.78
CA VAL A 14 -16.43 20.06 18.49
C VAL A 14 -16.44 18.55 18.70
N ASP A 15 -17.63 17.99 18.88
CA ASP A 15 -17.80 16.54 18.83
C ASP A 15 -17.06 16.05 17.59
N PRO A 16 -16.14 15.07 17.73
CA PRO A 16 -15.51 14.51 16.56
C PRO A 16 -16.62 14.08 15.62
N PRO A 17 -16.51 14.40 14.30
CA PRO A 17 -17.53 14.02 13.36
C PRO A 17 -17.79 12.55 13.61
N SER A 18 -19.04 12.23 13.98
CA SER A 18 -19.43 10.86 14.24
C SER A 18 -18.97 10.08 13.01
N LEU A 19 -17.94 9.26 13.19
CA LEU A 19 -17.50 8.33 12.15
C LEU A 19 -18.75 7.53 11.82
N ARG A 20 -19.45 7.95 10.77
CA ARG A 20 -20.51 7.11 10.22
C ARG A 20 -19.84 5.76 10.04
N PRO A 21 -20.37 4.69 10.63
CA PRO A 21 -19.81 3.37 10.36
C PRO A 21 -19.73 3.33 8.83
N LEU A 22 -18.54 3.08 8.30
CA LEU A 22 -18.40 2.79 6.87
C LEU A 22 -19.28 1.56 6.67
N ILE A 23 -20.54 1.79 6.26
CA ILE A 23 -21.44 0.73 5.89
C ILE A 23 -20.82 0.18 4.63
N ASP A 24 -20.04 -0.86 4.82
CA ASP A 24 -19.48 -1.64 3.73
C ASP A 24 -20.65 -2.51 3.24
N ASP A 25 -21.36 -2.03 2.23
CA ASP A 25 -22.47 -2.76 1.59
C ASP A 25 -21.98 -4.00 0.83
N ALA A 26 -20.69 -4.35 0.96
CA ALA A 26 -20.14 -5.52 0.32
C ALA A 26 -20.68 -6.80 0.96
N ALA A 27 -21.28 -7.65 0.16
CA ALA A 27 -21.57 -9.03 0.57
C ALA A 27 -20.25 -9.76 0.82
N ILE A 28 -20.14 -10.43 1.98
CA ILE A 28 -18.93 -11.17 2.36
C ILE A 28 -19.22 -12.66 2.29
N GLU A 29 -18.40 -13.39 1.55
CA GLU A 29 -18.46 -14.84 1.44
C GLU A 29 -17.10 -15.46 1.80
N ARG A 30 -17.10 -16.51 2.62
CA ARG A 30 -15.91 -17.29 2.95
C ARG A 30 -15.90 -18.57 2.13
N VAL A 31 -14.77 -18.83 1.47
CA VAL A 31 -14.59 -19.98 0.57
C VAL A 31 -13.34 -20.75 0.99
N ALA A 32 -13.42 -22.07 0.96
CA ALA A 32 -12.26 -22.92 1.20
C ALA A 32 -11.26 -22.85 0.04
N PRO A 33 -9.94 -23.00 0.28
CA PRO A 33 -8.92 -22.97 -0.76
C PRO A 33 -9.20 -23.95 -1.93
N SER A 34 -9.73 -25.12 -1.63
CA SER A 34 -10.09 -26.14 -2.63
C SER A 34 -11.23 -25.74 -3.57
N GLU A 35 -12.12 -24.87 -3.10
CA GLU A 35 -13.31 -24.43 -3.85
C GLU A 35 -13.13 -23.03 -4.46
N LEU A 36 -12.06 -22.34 -4.09
CA LEU A 36 -11.81 -20.95 -4.48
C LEU A 36 -11.88 -20.75 -5.99
N ARG A 37 -11.17 -21.56 -6.75
CA ARG A 37 -11.08 -21.45 -8.20
C ARG A 37 -12.44 -21.62 -8.89
N SER A 38 -13.15 -22.68 -8.57
CA SER A 38 -14.47 -22.96 -9.14
C SER A 38 -15.50 -21.88 -8.77
N ARG A 39 -15.41 -21.36 -7.53
CA ARG A 39 -16.29 -20.29 -7.09
C ARG A 39 -16.05 -18.98 -7.83
N LEU A 40 -14.78 -18.58 -8.02
CA LEU A 40 -14.41 -17.38 -8.74
C LEU A 40 -14.76 -17.47 -10.23
N GLU A 41 -14.61 -18.66 -10.86
CA GLU A 41 -15.08 -18.90 -12.22
C GLU A 41 -16.59 -18.74 -12.35
N ALA A 42 -17.36 -19.31 -11.42
CA ALA A 42 -18.81 -19.17 -11.39
C ALA A 42 -19.25 -17.72 -11.22
N LEU A 43 -18.57 -16.96 -10.34
CA LEU A 43 -18.86 -15.53 -10.13
C LEU A 43 -18.54 -14.71 -11.37
N LYS A 44 -17.44 -14.99 -12.06
CA LYS A 44 -17.11 -14.32 -13.32
C LYS A 44 -18.16 -14.60 -14.39
N ALA A 45 -18.56 -15.86 -14.55
CA ALA A 45 -19.63 -16.26 -15.47
C ALA A 45 -20.97 -15.62 -15.11
N GLY A 46 -21.22 -15.43 -13.80
CA GLY A 46 -22.41 -14.77 -13.26
C GLY A 46 -22.43 -13.25 -13.36
N GLY A 47 -21.41 -12.62 -13.98
CA GLY A 47 -21.40 -11.18 -14.25
C GLY A 47 -20.47 -10.36 -13.36
N CYS A 48 -19.67 -10.98 -12.47
CA CYS A 48 -18.59 -10.29 -11.76
C CYS A 48 -17.42 -10.02 -12.73
N ALA A 49 -17.59 -9.03 -13.59
CA ALA A 49 -16.67 -8.78 -14.69
C ALA A 49 -15.34 -8.16 -14.24
N MET A 50 -15.30 -7.51 -13.07
CA MET A 50 -14.14 -6.78 -12.60
C MET A 50 -13.65 -7.31 -11.24
N LEU A 51 -12.37 -7.67 -11.18
CA LEU A 51 -11.62 -7.78 -9.94
C LEU A 51 -11.05 -6.39 -9.62
N LEU A 52 -11.59 -5.75 -8.59
CA LEU A 52 -11.16 -4.42 -8.16
C LEU A 52 -9.82 -4.46 -7.45
N ASP A 53 -9.66 -5.45 -6.58
CA ASP A 53 -8.47 -5.59 -5.75
C ASP A 53 -8.32 -7.03 -5.26
N LEU A 54 -7.09 -7.42 -4.97
CA LEU A 54 -6.74 -8.66 -4.31
C LEU A 54 -5.65 -8.34 -3.28
N GLY A 55 -5.93 -8.61 -2.03
CA GLY A 55 -5.00 -8.35 -0.94
C GLY A 55 -4.96 -9.49 0.06
N ALA A 56 -4.10 -9.39 1.06
CA ALA A 56 -4.02 -10.36 2.14
C ALA A 56 -3.95 -9.68 3.51
N VAL A 57 -4.40 -10.40 4.54
CA VAL A 57 -4.33 -9.98 5.94
C VAL A 57 -3.65 -11.09 6.75
N ASP A 58 -2.62 -10.75 7.51
CA ASP A 58 -1.97 -11.66 8.45
C ASP A 58 -2.57 -11.51 9.85
N TYR A 59 -3.03 -12.59 10.43
CA TYR A 59 -3.58 -12.65 11.78
C TYR A 59 -2.66 -13.32 12.81
N LEU A 60 -1.44 -13.66 12.43
CA LEU A 60 -0.36 -14.28 13.20
C LEU A 60 -0.75 -15.43 14.14
N ARG A 61 -1.79 -15.26 14.97
CA ARG A 61 -2.22 -16.20 16.02
C ARG A 61 -3.49 -16.96 15.68
N ARG A 62 -4.02 -16.80 14.49
CA ARG A 62 -5.22 -17.49 14.02
C ARG A 62 -4.85 -18.65 13.10
N ALA A 63 -5.68 -19.69 13.06
CA ALA A 63 -5.63 -20.73 12.04
C ALA A 63 -6.95 -20.67 11.24
N PRO A 64 -6.90 -20.60 9.92
CA PRO A 64 -5.72 -20.32 9.08
C PRO A 64 -5.13 -18.93 9.34
N ARG A 65 -3.80 -18.80 9.16
CA ARG A 65 -3.06 -17.58 9.50
C ARG A 65 -3.43 -16.39 8.65
N PHE A 66 -3.55 -16.58 7.34
CA PHE A 66 -3.84 -15.50 6.40
C PHE A 66 -5.28 -15.58 5.90
N ASP A 67 -5.89 -14.42 5.64
CA ASP A 67 -7.05 -14.29 4.77
C ASP A 67 -6.61 -13.60 3.47
N VAL A 68 -6.80 -14.25 2.35
CA VAL A 68 -6.70 -13.62 1.02
C VAL A 68 -8.07 -13.11 0.65
N VAL A 69 -8.14 -11.85 0.23
CA VAL A 69 -9.37 -11.11 0.03
C VAL A 69 -9.48 -10.70 -1.43
N TYR A 70 -10.52 -11.14 -2.10
CA TYR A 70 -10.83 -10.77 -3.48
C TYR A 70 -12.01 -9.79 -3.46
N HIS A 71 -11.81 -8.58 -3.98
CA HIS A 71 -12.85 -7.57 -4.13
C HIS A 71 -13.40 -7.61 -5.55
N LEU A 72 -14.64 -8.05 -5.71
CA LEU A 72 -15.29 -8.21 -7.00
C LEU A 72 -16.41 -7.18 -7.18
N LEU A 73 -16.55 -6.70 -8.40
CA LEU A 73 -17.63 -5.81 -8.81
C LEU A 73 -18.45 -6.47 -9.92
N PRO A 74 -19.73 -6.79 -9.67
CA PRO A 74 -20.63 -7.17 -10.72
C PRO A 74 -20.94 -5.94 -11.57
N LEU A 75 -20.69 -6.06 -12.88
CA LEU A 75 -21.08 -5.06 -13.84
C LEU A 75 -22.32 -5.58 -14.57
N ALA A 76 -23.44 -4.89 -14.39
CA ALA A 76 -24.64 -5.22 -15.15
C ALA A 76 -24.35 -5.02 -16.64
N ALA A 77 -24.24 -6.10 -17.37
CA ALA A 77 -23.86 -6.12 -18.80
C ALA A 77 -24.86 -5.38 -19.73
N LYS A 78 -25.95 -4.80 -19.19
CA LYS A 78 -27.05 -4.20 -19.97
C LYS A 78 -27.55 -2.85 -19.42
N ALA A 79 -26.87 -2.21 -18.51
CA ALA A 79 -27.29 -0.87 -18.09
C ALA A 79 -27.01 0.13 -19.22
N ALA A 80 -28.05 0.61 -19.86
CA ALA A 80 -27.95 1.55 -20.98
C ALA A 80 -27.55 2.97 -20.53
N THR A 81 -27.70 3.28 -19.23
CA THR A 81 -27.35 4.59 -18.66
C THR A 81 -26.73 4.44 -17.27
N VAL A 82 -25.88 5.41 -16.89
CA VAL A 82 -25.25 5.47 -15.55
C VAL A 82 -26.28 5.53 -14.42
N ALA A 83 -27.48 6.05 -14.70
CA ALA A 83 -28.58 6.13 -13.73
C ALA A 83 -29.24 4.77 -13.43
N GLU A 84 -29.13 3.82 -14.36
CA GLU A 84 -29.65 2.45 -14.19
C GLU A 84 -28.67 1.51 -13.50
N ILE A 85 -27.41 1.92 -13.40
CA ILE A 85 -26.40 1.26 -12.58
C ILE A 85 -26.68 1.70 -11.14
N GLY A 86 -27.69 1.10 -10.52
CA GLY A 86 -27.83 1.18 -9.06
C GLY A 86 -26.45 0.83 -8.45
N THR A 87 -26.15 1.31 -7.24
CA THR A 87 -24.86 1.05 -6.59
C THR A 87 -24.57 -0.45 -6.67
N PRO A 88 -23.63 -0.91 -7.50
CA PRO A 88 -23.43 -2.34 -7.65
C PRO A 88 -22.95 -2.89 -6.30
N ALA A 89 -23.64 -3.89 -5.78
CA ALA A 89 -23.26 -4.53 -4.54
C ALA A 89 -21.86 -5.12 -4.72
N ARG A 90 -20.89 -4.60 -3.99
CA ARG A 90 -19.55 -5.17 -3.97
C ARG A 90 -19.59 -6.55 -3.34
N LEU A 91 -18.84 -7.49 -3.89
CA LEU A 91 -18.68 -8.81 -3.33
C LEU A 91 -17.24 -8.99 -2.85
N ARG A 92 -17.11 -9.45 -1.62
CA ARG A 92 -15.83 -9.74 -1.00
C ARG A 92 -15.74 -11.25 -0.74
N ILE A 93 -14.80 -11.91 -1.41
CA ILE A 93 -14.49 -13.31 -1.17
C ILE A 93 -13.29 -13.38 -0.26
N LEU A 94 -13.42 -14.12 0.84
CA LEU A 94 -12.37 -14.36 1.82
C LEU A 94 -11.94 -15.83 1.73
N CYS A 95 -10.66 -16.05 1.53
CA CYS A 95 -10.07 -17.40 1.53
C CYS A 95 -9.01 -17.50 2.61
N GLY A 96 -9.23 -18.37 3.58
CA GLY A 96 -8.25 -18.62 4.65
C GLY A 96 -7.13 -19.53 4.16
N VAL A 97 -5.87 -19.16 4.43
CA VAL A 97 -4.67 -19.88 3.96
C VAL A 97 -3.66 -19.99 5.08
N ASP A 98 -3.03 -21.14 5.24
CA ASP A 98 -1.89 -21.33 6.13
C ASP A 98 -0.56 -21.07 5.42
N GLU A 99 0.53 -20.98 6.19
CA GLU A 99 1.85 -20.56 5.66
C GLU A 99 2.37 -21.43 4.52
N ASP A 100 2.10 -22.73 4.59
CA ASP A 100 2.61 -23.73 3.63
C ASP A 100 1.63 -24.03 2.49
N GLN A 101 0.48 -23.33 2.47
CA GLN A 101 -0.53 -23.51 1.45
C GLN A 101 -0.35 -22.53 0.30
N SER A 102 -0.66 -23.01 -0.90
CA SER A 102 -0.77 -22.19 -2.09
C SER A 102 -2.23 -22.06 -2.53
N LEU A 103 -2.52 -21.02 -3.31
CA LEU A 103 -3.81 -20.81 -3.93
C LEU A 103 -3.70 -20.92 -5.46
N PRO A 104 -4.74 -21.35 -6.14
CA PRO A 104 -4.75 -21.30 -7.61
C PRO A 104 -4.75 -19.83 -8.09
N THR A 105 -3.95 -19.54 -9.12
CA THR A 105 -3.98 -18.22 -9.78
C THR A 105 -5.33 -17.95 -10.43
N VAL A 106 -5.70 -16.69 -10.48
CA VAL A 106 -6.86 -16.19 -11.22
C VAL A 106 -6.50 -15.13 -12.27
N SER A 107 -5.21 -15.03 -12.60
CA SER A 107 -4.67 -14.11 -13.60
C SER A 107 -5.20 -14.34 -15.02
N ASP A 108 -5.65 -15.55 -15.31
CA ASP A 108 -6.36 -15.89 -16.54
C ASP A 108 -7.83 -15.45 -16.52
N LEU A 109 -8.44 -15.40 -15.35
CA LEU A 109 -9.79 -14.89 -15.19
C LEU A 109 -9.81 -13.36 -15.27
N TRP A 110 -8.95 -12.68 -14.53
CA TRP A 110 -8.84 -11.22 -14.52
C TRP A 110 -7.39 -10.81 -14.68
N LYS A 111 -7.10 -10.02 -15.69
CA LYS A 111 -5.72 -9.55 -15.94
C LYS A 111 -5.15 -8.67 -14.81
N SER A 112 -6.02 -8.01 -14.05
CA SER A 112 -5.62 -7.25 -12.86
C SER A 112 -5.06 -8.15 -11.74
N ALA A 113 -5.44 -9.43 -11.69
CA ALA A 113 -4.97 -10.36 -10.69
C ALA A 113 -3.46 -10.65 -10.80
N ASP A 114 -2.90 -10.64 -12.01
CA ASP A 114 -1.47 -10.88 -12.24
C ASP A 114 -0.59 -10.03 -11.30
N TRP A 115 -0.81 -8.72 -11.31
CA TRP A 115 -0.03 -7.79 -10.47
C TRP A 115 -0.37 -7.91 -8.98
N ALA A 116 -1.64 -8.08 -8.65
CA ALA A 116 -2.10 -8.18 -7.29
C ALA A 116 -1.65 -9.48 -6.60
N GLU A 117 -1.63 -10.60 -7.32
CA GLU A 117 -1.08 -11.87 -6.83
C GLU A 117 0.43 -11.77 -6.56
N ARG A 118 1.17 -11.09 -7.43
CA ARG A 118 2.60 -10.81 -7.22
C ARG A 118 2.84 -9.94 -6.01
N GLU A 119 2.00 -8.94 -5.77
CA GLU A 119 2.07 -8.09 -4.57
C GLU A 119 1.84 -8.91 -3.30
N VAL A 120 0.81 -9.74 -3.27
CA VAL A 120 0.51 -10.63 -2.14
C VAL A 120 1.66 -11.62 -1.92
N TYR A 121 2.21 -12.20 -2.99
CA TYR A 121 3.38 -13.06 -2.90
C TYR A 121 4.59 -12.32 -2.32
N ASP A 122 4.88 -11.13 -2.82
CA ASP A 122 6.06 -10.35 -2.41
C ASP A 122 5.98 -9.95 -0.93
N LEU A 123 4.82 -9.46 -0.49
CA LEU A 123 4.67 -8.86 0.84
C LEU A 123 4.28 -9.86 1.94
N PHE A 124 3.58 -10.94 1.61
CA PHE A 124 3.11 -11.96 2.57
C PHE A 124 3.72 -13.34 2.36
N GLY A 125 4.24 -13.64 1.17
CA GLY A 125 4.82 -14.94 0.82
C GLY A 125 3.80 -16.02 0.46
N ILE A 126 2.57 -15.65 0.16
CA ILE A 126 1.53 -16.57 -0.27
C ILE A 126 1.76 -16.90 -1.75
N ARG A 127 1.85 -18.18 -2.08
CA ARG A 127 2.11 -18.64 -3.45
C ARG A 127 0.81 -18.84 -4.23
N PHE A 128 0.88 -18.54 -5.54
CA PHE A 128 -0.22 -18.75 -6.47
C PHE A 128 0.18 -19.77 -7.53
N ASP A 129 -0.43 -20.95 -7.47
CA ASP A 129 -0.14 -22.04 -8.40
C ASP A 129 -0.65 -21.72 -9.81
N GLY A 130 0.20 -21.95 -10.79
CA GLY A 130 -0.12 -21.67 -12.19
C GLY A 130 0.02 -20.20 -12.59
N HIS A 131 0.52 -19.33 -11.71
CA HIS A 131 0.83 -17.94 -12.08
C HIS A 131 1.97 -17.89 -13.11
N PRO A 132 1.83 -17.12 -14.22
CA PRO A 132 2.78 -17.14 -15.33
C PRO A 132 4.16 -16.57 -14.95
N ASP A 133 4.23 -15.62 -14.01
CA ASP A 133 5.46 -14.93 -13.64
C ASP A 133 5.40 -14.44 -12.18
N LEU A 134 5.50 -15.37 -11.22
CA LEU A 134 5.41 -15.09 -9.79
C LEU A 134 6.77 -14.63 -9.24
N ARG A 135 7.15 -13.40 -9.51
CA ARG A 135 8.34 -12.73 -8.97
C ARG A 135 7.98 -11.51 -8.15
N ARG A 136 8.91 -11.03 -7.33
CA ARG A 136 8.73 -9.82 -6.53
C ARG A 136 8.40 -8.61 -7.41
N ILE A 137 7.69 -7.63 -6.83
CA ILE A 137 7.25 -6.44 -7.54
C ILE A 137 7.57 -5.15 -6.78
N GLN A 138 7.47 -5.16 -5.46
CA GLN A 138 7.73 -3.99 -4.61
C GLN A 138 9.09 -4.06 -3.95
N MET A 139 9.50 -5.25 -3.49
CA MET A 139 10.81 -5.44 -2.89
C MET A 139 11.85 -5.81 -3.95
N PRO A 140 13.15 -5.47 -3.72
CA PRO A 140 14.25 -5.98 -4.51
C PRO A 140 14.26 -7.52 -4.55
N GLU A 141 14.81 -8.10 -5.61
CA GLU A 141 14.83 -9.57 -5.76
C GLU A 141 15.63 -10.29 -4.65
N ASP A 142 16.67 -9.63 -4.14
CA ASP A 142 17.52 -10.09 -3.06
C ASP A 142 16.96 -9.83 -1.64
N TRP A 143 15.77 -9.24 -1.56
CA TRP A 143 15.14 -8.94 -0.26
C TRP A 143 14.78 -10.22 0.49
N VAL A 144 15.18 -10.30 1.77
CA VAL A 144 14.92 -11.46 2.62
C VAL A 144 13.62 -11.29 3.40
N GLY A 145 12.72 -12.27 3.28
CA GLY A 145 11.43 -12.33 3.98
C GLY A 145 10.32 -11.52 3.31
N HIS A 146 9.23 -11.32 4.06
CA HIS A 146 7.98 -10.72 3.57
C HIS A 146 7.53 -9.61 4.54
N PRO A 147 7.64 -8.33 4.15
CA PRO A 147 7.54 -7.19 5.07
C PRO A 147 6.19 -6.98 5.75
N LEU A 148 5.09 -7.47 5.18
CA LEU A 148 3.76 -7.30 5.79
C LEU A 148 3.35 -8.43 6.72
N ARG A 149 4.18 -9.47 6.87
CA ARG A 149 3.97 -10.47 7.92
C ARG A 149 4.13 -9.85 9.30
N LYS A 150 3.26 -10.20 10.24
CA LYS A 150 3.27 -9.64 11.59
C LYS A 150 4.46 -10.07 12.46
N ASP A 151 5.13 -11.15 12.09
CA ASP A 151 6.37 -11.63 12.70
C ASP A 151 7.62 -11.04 12.05
N TYR A 152 7.48 -10.29 10.95
CA TYR A 152 8.59 -9.62 10.30
C TYR A 152 9.09 -8.43 11.13
N PRO A 153 10.42 -8.29 11.34
CA PRO A 153 10.95 -7.22 12.18
C PRO A 153 10.67 -5.83 11.56
N MET A 154 10.16 -4.90 12.35
CA MET A 154 9.79 -3.54 11.89
C MET A 154 10.94 -2.77 11.25
N ARG A 155 12.18 -3.07 11.63
CA ARG A 155 13.38 -2.43 11.05
C ARG A 155 13.94 -3.19 9.85
N GLY A 156 13.27 -4.24 9.41
CA GLY A 156 13.75 -5.16 8.40
C GLY A 156 14.87 -6.08 8.93
N PRO A 157 15.41 -6.96 8.07
CA PRO A 157 16.54 -7.79 8.44
C PRO A 157 17.74 -6.89 8.79
N ALA A 158 18.61 -7.37 9.68
CA ALA A 158 19.86 -6.69 10.01
C ALA A 158 20.83 -6.80 8.80
N LEU A 159 20.50 -6.09 7.74
CA LEU A 159 21.40 -5.93 6.62
C LEU A 159 22.52 -4.98 7.05
N GLU A 160 23.77 -5.36 6.83
CA GLU A 160 24.87 -4.41 6.84
C GLU A 160 24.52 -3.32 5.82
N ARG A 161 24.07 -2.19 6.33
CA ARG A 161 23.80 -1.05 5.45
C ARG A 161 25.11 -0.60 4.88
N ALA A 162 25.25 -0.66 3.56
CA ALA A 162 26.34 0.00 2.89
C ALA A 162 26.46 1.43 3.44
N PRO A 163 27.67 1.90 3.77
CA PRO A 163 27.85 3.25 4.28
C PRO A 163 27.19 4.22 3.31
N ARG A 164 26.41 5.15 3.85
CA ARG A 164 25.73 6.14 3.01
C ARG A 164 26.78 6.84 2.13
N PRO A 165 26.52 7.00 0.83
CA PRO A 165 27.42 7.74 -0.02
C PRO A 165 27.76 9.09 0.61
N ALA A 166 29.01 9.53 0.51
CA ALA A 166 29.50 10.75 1.17
C ALA A 166 28.66 12.00 0.84
N PHE A 167 28.06 12.05 -0.34
CA PHE A 167 27.17 13.15 -0.75
C PHE A 167 25.82 13.17 -0.01
N ALA A 168 25.42 12.06 0.64
CA ALA A 168 24.21 12.02 1.44
C ALA A 168 24.39 12.71 2.82
N ASN A 169 25.61 12.93 3.24
CA ASN A 169 25.93 13.67 4.46
C ASN A 169 26.22 15.12 4.09
N LYS A 170 25.30 16.03 4.41
CA LYS A 170 25.49 17.50 4.21
C LYS A 170 26.74 18.06 4.91
N THR A 171 27.36 17.28 5.78
CA THR A 171 28.58 17.64 6.53
C THR A 171 29.88 17.16 5.89
N ASN A 172 29.84 16.29 4.89
CA ASN A 172 31.04 15.88 4.17
C ASN A 172 31.37 16.89 3.07
N VAL A 173 31.78 18.09 3.49
CA VAL A 173 32.58 18.93 2.65
C VAL A 173 33.92 18.23 2.53
N VAL A 174 34.20 17.61 1.37
CA VAL A 174 35.52 17.07 1.08
C VAL A 174 36.50 18.21 1.19
N ALA A 175 37.42 18.12 2.15
CA ALA A 175 38.46 19.10 2.30
C ALA A 175 39.23 19.21 0.96
N GLY A 176 39.12 20.35 0.27
CA GLY A 176 39.70 20.58 -1.05
C GLY A 176 38.72 20.71 -2.22
N SER A 177 37.43 20.44 -2.05
CA SER A 177 36.44 20.82 -3.06
C SER A 177 36.12 22.32 -2.91
N PRO A 178 36.18 23.10 -4.00
CA PRO A 178 35.69 24.47 -3.91
C PRO A 178 34.27 24.47 -3.40
N PRO A 179 33.87 25.39 -2.52
CA PRO A 179 32.52 25.45 -1.98
C PRO A 179 31.54 25.60 -3.16
N SER A 180 30.79 24.53 -3.44
CA SER A 180 29.66 24.56 -4.36
C SER A 180 28.49 25.27 -3.67
N GLY A 181 28.67 26.52 -3.42
CA GLY A 181 27.67 27.36 -2.79
C GLY A 181 28.30 28.74 -2.66
N ARG A 182 27.62 29.71 -3.18
CA ARG A 182 27.99 31.10 -2.99
C ARG A 182 28.11 31.36 -1.49
N THR A 183 29.32 31.59 -1.01
CA THR A 183 29.53 31.99 0.38
C THR A 183 28.71 33.23 0.66
N LEU A 184 28.29 33.42 1.89
CA LEU A 184 27.58 34.64 2.31
C LEU A 184 28.32 35.92 1.84
N GLU A 185 29.66 35.87 1.86
CA GLU A 185 30.52 36.94 1.35
C GLU A 185 30.37 37.15 -0.15
N ALA A 186 30.32 36.10 -0.96
CA ALA A 186 30.10 36.20 -2.40
C ALA A 186 28.72 36.73 -2.74
N LEU A 187 27.69 36.39 -1.94
CA LEU A 187 26.35 36.96 -2.07
C LEU A 187 26.32 38.43 -1.67
N GLN A 188 27.02 38.82 -0.59
CA GLN A 188 27.13 40.23 -0.16
C GLN A 188 27.86 41.06 -1.19
N GLU A 189 28.94 40.55 -1.76
CA GLU A 189 29.68 41.21 -2.82
C GLU A 189 28.84 41.37 -4.09
N GLN A 190 28.04 40.34 -4.45
CA GLN A 190 27.14 40.43 -5.59
C GLN A 190 26.03 41.49 -5.38
N VAL A 191 25.46 41.56 -4.17
CA VAL A 191 24.47 42.56 -3.79
C VAL A 191 25.10 43.97 -3.84
N LYS A 192 26.34 44.12 -3.38
CA LYS A 192 27.08 45.37 -3.42
C LYS A 192 27.31 45.82 -4.86
N ARG A 193 27.77 44.93 -5.76
CA ARG A 193 27.94 45.24 -7.19
C ARG A 193 26.66 45.72 -7.87
N VAL A 194 25.52 45.02 -7.59
CA VAL A 194 24.22 45.41 -8.13
C VAL A 194 23.79 46.78 -7.61
N ARG A 195 24.06 47.10 -6.35
CA ARG A 195 23.78 48.44 -5.77
C ARG A 195 24.63 49.56 -6.37
N GLU A 196 25.89 49.23 -6.73
CA GLU A 196 26.82 50.19 -7.32
C GLU A 196 26.69 50.32 -8.85
N GLY A 197 25.69 49.62 -9.46
CA GLY A 197 25.42 49.70 -10.91
C GLY A 197 26.53 49.12 -11.77
N ARG A 198 27.37 48.26 -11.23
CA ARG A 198 28.47 47.59 -11.97
C ARG A 198 27.99 46.23 -12.46
N PRO A 199 28.10 45.92 -13.79
CA PRO A 199 27.75 44.64 -14.36
C PRO A 199 28.62 43.48 -13.83
#